data_dc58e6430152ec86f10504cd687451eb
#
_entry.id   dc58e6430152ec86f10504cd687451eb
#
_cell.length_a   1.000
_cell.length_b   1.000
_cell.length_c   1.000
_cell.angle_alpha   90.00
_cell.angle_beta   90.00
_cell.angle_gamma   90.00
#
_symmetry.space_group_name_H-M   'P 1'
#
loop_
_entity.id
_entity.type
_entity.pdbx_description
1 polymer ?
#
loop_
_entity_poly.entity_id
_entity_poly.type
_entity_poly.pdbx_seq_one_letter_code
_entity_poly.pdbx_strand_id
1 'polypeptide(L)'
;LRILGREELKDMEPNISDEACAALYAPTAGIICPFELNIAMAENAAMNGVEFRFNTEVQDLKSTEKGWEIYTSQGICETRYVVNAAGVYADVFHNMISKNKIHITPRKGEYCLLDKSAGSHVGRTIFALPGKYGKGVLITPTVHGNLLVGPTAVDIEDKEGTNTTKEG
;
A
#
# COMPACT_ATOMS: atom_id res chain seq x y z
N LEU A 1 21.55 -8.42 -2.57
CA LEU A 1 21.19 -8.95 -1.24
C LEU A 1 22.37 -9.64 -0.62
N ARG A 2 22.59 -9.48 0.70
CA ARG A 2 23.59 -10.22 1.46
C ARG A 2 23.07 -10.50 2.88
N ILE A 3 23.61 -11.56 3.48
CA ILE A 3 23.32 -11.88 4.87
C ILE A 3 24.35 -11.16 5.75
N LEU A 4 23.85 -10.43 6.75
CA LEU A 4 24.66 -9.83 7.82
C LEU A 4 24.70 -10.79 8.99
N GLY A 5 25.87 -10.98 9.57
CA GLY A 5 26.01 -11.63 10.87
C GLY A 5 25.66 -10.67 12.02
N ARG A 6 25.63 -11.21 13.25
CA ARG A 6 25.21 -10.45 14.44
C ARG A 6 26.01 -9.16 14.65
N GLU A 7 27.33 -9.23 14.57
CA GLU A 7 28.23 -8.08 14.82
C GLU A 7 27.96 -6.96 13.81
N GLU A 8 28.00 -7.30 12.51
CA GLU A 8 27.76 -6.34 11.43
C GLU A 8 26.34 -5.74 11.51
N LEU A 9 25.33 -6.56 11.86
CA LEU A 9 23.95 -6.10 12.06
C LEU A 9 23.87 -5.10 13.22
N LYS A 10 24.54 -5.37 14.33
CA LYS A 10 24.56 -4.49 15.50
C LYS A 10 25.30 -3.18 15.25
N ASP A 11 26.37 -3.22 14.46
CA ASP A 11 27.10 -2.01 14.03
C ASP A 11 26.23 -1.14 13.12
N MET A 12 25.44 -1.76 12.23
CA MET A 12 24.57 -1.04 11.30
C MET A 12 23.29 -0.49 11.95
N GLU A 13 22.74 -1.21 12.93
CA GLU A 13 21.49 -0.88 13.65
C GLU A 13 21.70 -1.14 15.16
N PRO A 14 22.33 -0.20 15.89
CA PRO A 14 22.71 -0.40 17.29
C PRO A 14 21.53 -0.66 18.24
N ASN A 15 20.33 -0.19 17.86
CA ASN A 15 19.10 -0.34 18.66
C ASN A 15 18.32 -1.62 18.38
N ILE A 16 18.84 -2.51 17.51
CA ILE A 16 18.18 -3.80 17.28
C ILE A 16 18.31 -4.71 18.50
N SER A 17 17.34 -5.61 18.69
CA SER A 17 17.37 -6.58 19.79
C SER A 17 18.66 -7.40 19.81
N ASP A 18 19.16 -7.66 21.02
CA ASP A 18 20.32 -8.53 21.22
C ASP A 18 20.04 -10.01 20.87
N GLU A 19 18.76 -10.40 20.71
CA GLU A 19 18.38 -11.71 20.23
C GLU A 19 18.52 -11.87 18.70
N ALA A 20 18.66 -10.77 17.97
CA ALA A 20 18.86 -10.81 16.52
C ALA A 20 20.23 -11.39 16.20
N CYS A 21 20.27 -12.51 15.48
CA CYS A 21 21.51 -13.23 15.16
C CYS A 21 21.97 -13.01 13.72
N ALA A 22 21.10 -12.61 12.82
CA ALA A 22 21.39 -12.31 11.41
C ALA A 22 20.28 -11.50 10.77
N ALA A 23 20.55 -10.87 9.63
CA ALA A 23 19.55 -10.22 8.79
C ALA A 23 19.87 -10.37 7.31
N LEU A 24 18.83 -10.37 6.47
CA LEU A 24 18.98 -10.22 5.04
C LEU A 24 18.98 -8.73 4.70
N TYR A 25 20.08 -8.24 4.20
CA TYR A 25 20.28 -6.84 3.85
C TYR A 25 20.06 -6.59 2.35
N ALA A 26 19.23 -5.59 2.04
CA ALA A 26 18.94 -5.11 0.69
C ALA A 26 19.52 -3.70 0.51
N PRO A 27 20.76 -3.54 0.04
CA PRO A 27 21.45 -2.25 -0.05
C PRO A 27 20.83 -1.27 -1.03
N THR A 28 20.05 -1.76 -2.00
CA THR A 28 19.36 -0.95 -3.01
C THR A 28 17.91 -0.62 -2.65
N ALA A 29 17.43 -1.08 -1.48
CA ALA A 29 16.12 -0.71 -0.98
C ALA A 29 16.15 0.73 -0.44
N GLY A 30 14.98 1.37 -0.43
CA GLY A 30 14.81 2.73 0.06
C GLY A 30 13.39 2.97 0.55
N ILE A 31 13.18 4.14 1.12
CA ILE A 31 11.87 4.64 1.52
C ILE A 31 11.49 5.82 0.63
N ILE A 32 10.20 6.01 0.42
CA ILE A 32 9.65 7.12 -0.35
C ILE A 32 8.37 7.61 0.32
N CYS A 33 8.07 8.90 0.18
CA CYS A 33 6.77 9.42 0.53
C CYS A 33 5.72 8.93 -0.48
N PRO A 34 4.73 8.12 -0.08
CA PRO A 34 3.74 7.58 -1.00
C PRO A 34 2.83 8.66 -1.60
N PHE A 35 2.57 9.74 -0.89
CA PHE A 35 1.78 10.86 -1.39
C PHE A 35 2.51 11.60 -2.51
N GLU A 36 3.77 11.95 -2.31
CA GLU A 36 4.59 12.61 -3.32
C GLU A 36 4.78 11.73 -4.56
N LEU A 37 5.02 10.44 -4.37
CA LEU A 37 5.11 9.48 -5.48
C LEU A 37 3.82 9.45 -6.29
N ASN A 38 2.66 9.35 -5.63
CA ASN A 38 1.36 9.30 -6.29
C ASN A 38 1.09 10.59 -7.09
N ILE A 39 1.38 11.76 -6.49
CA ILE A 39 1.21 13.05 -7.16
C ILE A 39 2.14 13.15 -8.37
N ALA A 40 3.42 12.83 -8.22
CA ALA A 40 4.39 12.89 -9.32
C ALA A 40 4.02 11.96 -10.48
N MET A 41 3.49 10.77 -10.19
CA MET A 41 3.00 9.85 -11.22
C MET A 41 1.78 10.43 -11.95
N ALA A 42 0.84 11.05 -11.23
CA ALA A 42 -0.33 11.67 -11.83
C ALA A 42 0.04 12.89 -12.68
N GLU A 43 0.94 13.75 -12.21
CA GLU A 43 1.46 14.90 -12.97
C GLU A 43 2.16 14.44 -14.24
N ASN A 44 3.03 13.43 -14.15
CA ASN A 44 3.70 12.87 -15.33
C ASN A 44 2.67 12.29 -16.34
N ALA A 45 1.66 11.58 -15.87
CA ALA A 45 0.61 11.06 -16.73
C ALA A 45 -0.16 12.20 -17.43
N ALA A 46 -0.53 13.26 -16.70
CA ALA A 46 -1.19 14.43 -17.26
C ALA A 46 -0.34 15.14 -18.32
N MET A 47 0.96 15.31 -18.07
CA MET A 47 1.92 15.88 -19.03
C MET A 47 2.04 15.03 -20.31
N ASN A 48 1.76 13.74 -20.22
CA ASN A 48 1.73 12.82 -21.37
C ASN A 48 0.33 12.63 -21.98
N GLY A 49 -0.62 13.51 -21.66
CA GLY A 49 -1.93 13.58 -22.30
C GLY A 49 -3.01 12.70 -21.65
N VAL A 50 -2.79 12.18 -20.46
CA VAL A 50 -3.84 11.48 -19.72
C VAL A 50 -4.85 12.49 -19.17
N GLU A 51 -6.12 12.25 -19.43
CA GLU A 51 -7.24 13.03 -18.89
C GLU A 51 -7.68 12.45 -17.55
N PHE A 52 -7.66 13.25 -16.51
CA PHE A 52 -8.19 12.90 -15.19
C PHE A 52 -9.61 13.43 -15.02
N ARG A 53 -10.55 12.55 -14.70
CA ARG A 53 -11.95 12.90 -14.42
C ARG A 53 -12.24 12.66 -12.95
N PHE A 54 -12.04 13.69 -12.14
CA PHE A 54 -12.33 13.68 -10.71
C PHE A 54 -13.84 13.76 -10.46
N ASN A 55 -14.27 13.30 -9.28
CA ASN A 55 -15.68 13.28 -8.87
C ASN A 55 -16.59 12.56 -9.90
N THR A 56 -16.04 11.57 -10.57
CA THR A 56 -16.69 10.80 -11.62
C THR A 56 -16.78 9.36 -11.18
N GLU A 57 -17.89 8.98 -10.58
CA GLU A 57 -18.14 7.62 -10.10
C GLU A 57 -18.55 6.72 -11.28
N VAL A 58 -17.88 5.60 -11.44
CA VAL A 58 -18.28 4.54 -12.37
C VAL A 58 -19.42 3.74 -11.74
N GLN A 59 -20.57 3.67 -12.45
CA GLN A 59 -21.79 3.06 -11.96
C GLN A 59 -22.11 1.72 -12.65
N ASP A 60 -21.74 1.58 -13.93
CA ASP A 60 -21.95 0.35 -14.70
C ASP A 60 -20.92 0.21 -15.82
N LEU A 61 -20.71 -1.01 -16.28
CA LEU A 61 -19.82 -1.37 -17.38
C LEU A 61 -20.55 -2.30 -18.35
N LYS A 62 -20.58 -1.95 -19.64
CA LYS A 62 -21.19 -2.79 -20.67
C LYS A 62 -20.20 -3.07 -21.80
N SER A 63 -20.09 -4.35 -22.15
CA SER A 63 -19.33 -4.76 -23.32
C SER A 63 -20.12 -4.47 -24.59
N THR A 64 -19.43 -3.95 -25.61
CA THR A 64 -19.97 -3.70 -26.96
C THR A 64 -19.12 -4.45 -27.99
N GLU A 65 -19.54 -4.46 -29.24
CA GLU A 65 -18.76 -5.07 -30.31
C GLU A 65 -17.39 -4.37 -30.55
N LYS A 66 -17.27 -3.09 -30.15
CA LYS A 66 -16.07 -2.27 -30.39
C LYS A 66 -15.23 -2.00 -29.13
N GLY A 67 -15.68 -2.48 -27.98
CA GLY A 67 -15.01 -2.22 -26.71
C GLY A 67 -15.98 -2.15 -25.54
N TRP A 68 -16.04 -1.02 -24.85
CA TRP A 68 -16.79 -0.85 -23.61
C TRP A 68 -17.48 0.50 -23.55
N GLU A 69 -18.68 0.50 -22.99
CA GLU A 69 -19.37 1.67 -22.49
C GLU A 69 -19.25 1.70 -20.95
N ILE A 70 -18.70 2.81 -20.44
CA ILE A 70 -18.56 3.05 -19.00
C ILE A 70 -19.60 4.09 -18.59
N TYR A 71 -20.57 3.68 -17.81
CA TYR A 71 -21.60 4.55 -17.28
C TYR A 71 -21.10 5.21 -16.00
N THR A 72 -21.09 6.52 -15.98
CA THR A 72 -20.57 7.31 -14.85
C THR A 72 -21.59 8.31 -14.35
N SER A 73 -21.36 8.87 -13.16
CA SER A 73 -22.17 9.97 -12.60
C SER A 73 -22.18 11.24 -13.46
N GLN A 74 -21.27 11.36 -14.44
CA GLN A 74 -21.13 12.53 -15.31
C GLN A 74 -21.38 12.20 -16.80
N GLY A 75 -21.93 11.02 -17.11
CA GLY A 75 -22.21 10.61 -18.49
C GLY A 75 -21.54 9.30 -18.87
N ILE A 76 -21.56 9.00 -20.17
CA ILE A 76 -21.05 7.76 -20.70
C ILE A 76 -19.70 8.01 -21.37
N CYS A 77 -18.75 7.11 -21.14
CA CYS A 77 -17.45 7.07 -21.81
C CYS A 77 -17.34 5.80 -22.64
N GLU A 78 -16.90 5.90 -23.87
CA GLU A 78 -16.60 4.77 -24.72
C GLU A 78 -15.08 4.53 -24.79
N THR A 79 -14.66 3.26 -24.72
CA THR A 79 -13.25 2.90 -24.79
C THR A 79 -13.06 1.49 -25.33
N ARG A 80 -11.88 1.21 -25.90
CA ARG A 80 -11.52 -0.14 -26.35
C ARG A 80 -11.13 -1.07 -25.20
N TYR A 81 -10.52 -0.53 -24.15
CA TYR A 81 -9.97 -1.30 -23.01
C TYR A 81 -10.30 -0.61 -21.70
N VAL A 82 -10.57 -1.40 -20.67
CA VAL A 82 -10.76 -0.93 -19.30
C VAL A 82 -9.75 -1.60 -18.39
N VAL A 83 -9.06 -0.80 -17.58
CA VAL A 83 -8.19 -1.31 -16.52
C VAL A 83 -8.86 -1.03 -15.18
N ASN A 84 -9.24 -2.09 -14.48
CA ASN A 84 -9.83 -1.99 -13.15
C ASN A 84 -8.72 -1.88 -12.10
N ALA A 85 -8.49 -0.68 -11.60
CA ALA A 85 -7.53 -0.37 -10.54
C ALA A 85 -8.23 0.21 -9.29
N ALA A 86 -9.45 -0.23 -8.99
CA ALA A 86 -10.32 0.33 -7.95
C ALA A 86 -9.99 -0.16 -6.52
N GLY A 87 -8.78 -0.69 -6.27
CA GLY A 87 -8.33 -1.11 -4.94
C GLY A 87 -9.28 -2.12 -4.31
N VAL A 88 -9.74 -1.85 -3.08
CA VAL A 88 -10.66 -2.74 -2.33
C VAL A 88 -12.03 -2.88 -2.98
N TYR A 89 -12.39 -2.02 -3.93
CA TYR A 89 -13.62 -2.07 -4.70
C TYR A 89 -13.48 -2.76 -6.07
N ALA A 90 -12.31 -3.30 -6.40
CA ALA A 90 -12.09 -3.94 -7.69
C ALA A 90 -13.02 -5.15 -7.94
N ASP A 91 -13.46 -5.84 -6.89
CA ASP A 91 -14.44 -6.92 -6.98
C ASP A 91 -15.82 -6.43 -7.45
N VAL A 92 -16.24 -5.22 -7.08
CA VAL A 92 -17.51 -4.64 -7.52
C VAL A 92 -17.55 -4.54 -9.04
N PHE A 93 -16.51 -3.91 -9.63
CA PHE A 93 -16.43 -3.73 -11.08
C PHE A 93 -16.16 -5.04 -11.83
N HIS A 94 -15.33 -5.92 -11.28
CA HIS A 94 -15.14 -7.26 -11.82
C HIS A 94 -16.48 -8.01 -11.89
N ASN A 95 -17.27 -7.92 -10.82
CA ASN A 95 -18.53 -8.62 -10.70
C ASN A 95 -19.64 -8.06 -11.60
N MET A 96 -19.53 -6.84 -12.13
CA MET A 96 -20.46 -6.33 -13.12
C MET A 96 -20.37 -7.13 -14.43
N ILE A 97 -19.17 -7.47 -14.87
CA ILE A 97 -18.90 -8.01 -16.20
C ILE A 97 -18.53 -9.50 -16.24
N SER A 98 -18.04 -10.07 -15.13
CA SER A 98 -17.60 -11.47 -15.06
C SER A 98 -18.71 -12.40 -14.57
N LYS A 99 -18.76 -13.61 -15.17
CA LYS A 99 -19.58 -14.70 -14.64
C LYS A 99 -18.98 -15.31 -13.37
N ASN A 100 -17.66 -15.31 -13.29
CA ASN A 100 -16.93 -15.77 -12.11
C ASN A 100 -16.82 -14.63 -11.10
N LYS A 101 -17.66 -14.68 -10.09
CA LYS A 101 -17.68 -13.64 -9.05
C LYS A 101 -16.51 -13.82 -8.09
N ILE A 102 -15.93 -12.70 -7.67
CA ILE A 102 -14.89 -12.64 -6.64
C ILE A 102 -15.35 -11.75 -5.49
N HIS A 103 -14.72 -11.91 -4.35
CA HIS A 103 -14.92 -11.05 -3.18
C HIS A 103 -13.56 -10.64 -2.62
N ILE A 104 -13.40 -9.35 -2.33
CA ILE A 104 -12.21 -8.80 -1.69
C ILE A 104 -12.56 -8.49 -0.24
N THR A 105 -11.96 -9.22 0.69
CA THR A 105 -12.00 -8.91 2.11
C THR A 105 -10.88 -7.92 2.42
N PRO A 106 -11.19 -6.69 2.86
CA PRO A 106 -10.17 -5.71 3.22
C PRO A 106 -9.36 -6.18 4.42
N ARG A 107 -8.05 -5.88 4.39
CA ARG A 107 -7.17 -6.11 5.52
C ARG A 107 -6.66 -4.77 6.05
N LYS A 108 -7.17 -4.38 7.20
CA LYS A 108 -6.78 -3.14 7.87
C LYS A 108 -5.43 -3.29 8.55
N GLY A 109 -4.56 -2.28 8.38
CA GLY A 109 -3.30 -2.15 9.09
C GLY A 109 -3.27 -0.83 9.84
N GLU A 110 -3.16 -0.90 11.16
CA GLU A 110 -3.03 0.28 12.01
C GLU A 110 -1.56 0.51 12.34
N TYR A 111 -1.14 1.78 12.41
CA TYR A 111 0.23 2.20 12.67
C TYR A 111 0.31 3.16 13.84
N CYS A 112 1.40 3.06 14.60
CA CYS A 112 1.84 4.14 15.48
C CYS A 112 2.83 5.02 14.73
N LEU A 113 2.49 6.31 14.56
CA LEU A 113 3.40 7.33 14.05
C LEU A 113 4.05 8.03 15.25
N LEU A 114 5.35 7.82 15.43
CA LEU A 114 6.11 8.43 16.51
C LEU A 114 6.72 9.76 16.06
N ASP A 115 7.00 10.62 17.04
CA ASP A 115 7.61 11.92 16.82
C ASP A 115 9.02 11.82 16.20
N LYS A 116 9.51 12.93 15.64
CA LYS A 116 10.86 13.04 15.06
C LYS A 116 11.99 12.77 16.04
N SER A 117 11.75 12.96 17.34
CA SER A 117 12.72 12.58 18.38
C SER A 117 13.03 11.09 18.40
N ALA A 118 12.11 10.24 17.93
CA ALA A 118 12.30 8.81 17.74
C ALA A 118 12.82 8.43 16.33
N GLY A 119 12.87 9.37 15.40
CA GLY A 119 13.13 9.12 13.99
C GLY A 119 14.49 8.50 13.67
N SER A 120 15.50 8.76 14.53
CA SER A 120 16.84 8.20 14.41
C SER A 120 17.02 6.85 15.11
N HIS A 121 15.95 6.25 15.64
CA HIS A 121 16.04 4.99 16.38
C HIS A 121 16.54 3.82 15.50
N VAL A 122 16.14 3.81 14.23
CA VAL A 122 16.69 2.91 13.20
C VAL A 122 17.06 3.69 11.95
N GLY A 123 18.08 3.25 11.27
CA GLY A 123 18.55 3.86 10.01
C GLY A 123 17.87 3.29 8.76
N ARG A 124 17.18 2.17 8.89
CA ARG A 124 16.57 1.39 7.80
C ARG A 124 15.24 0.82 8.22
N THR A 125 14.42 0.45 7.25
CA THR A 125 13.21 -0.34 7.55
C THR A 125 13.59 -1.73 8.05
N ILE A 126 13.18 -2.05 9.25
CA ILE A 126 13.41 -3.35 9.88
C ILE A 126 12.16 -4.21 9.73
N PHE A 127 12.34 -5.39 9.14
CA PHE A 127 11.31 -6.42 9.02
C PHE A 127 11.60 -7.55 10.00
N ALA A 128 10.65 -7.88 10.87
CA ALA A 128 10.71 -9.12 11.61
C ALA A 128 10.49 -10.32 10.68
N LEU A 129 11.03 -11.48 11.05
CA LEU A 129 10.71 -12.72 10.34
C LEU A 129 9.20 -13.01 10.43
N PRO A 130 8.58 -13.51 9.36
CA PRO A 130 7.18 -13.91 9.41
C PRO A 130 6.94 -14.96 10.50
N GLY A 131 5.94 -14.72 11.34
CA GLY A 131 5.55 -15.62 12.42
C GLY A 131 4.10 -16.06 12.29
N LYS A 132 3.54 -16.60 13.37
CA LYS A 132 2.13 -17.04 13.42
C LYS A 132 1.11 -15.93 13.13
N TYR A 133 1.52 -14.67 13.27
CA TYR A 133 0.69 -13.49 13.00
C TYR A 133 0.95 -12.86 11.62
N GLY A 134 1.66 -13.55 10.72
CA GLY A 134 1.99 -13.08 9.38
C GLY A 134 3.34 -12.38 9.30
N LYS A 135 3.42 -11.29 8.51
CA LYS A 135 4.69 -10.60 8.20
C LYS A 135 5.36 -9.91 9.41
N GLY A 136 4.66 -9.82 10.54
CA GLY A 136 5.13 -9.09 11.70
C GLY A 136 5.01 -7.57 11.56
N VAL A 137 5.33 -6.87 12.63
CA VAL A 137 5.37 -5.41 12.71
C VAL A 137 6.69 -4.92 12.13
N LEU A 138 6.63 -3.87 11.33
CA LEU A 138 7.79 -3.18 10.80
C LEU A 138 8.14 -1.98 11.67
N ILE A 139 9.42 -1.65 11.71
CA ILE A 139 9.91 -0.37 12.23
C ILE A 139 10.53 0.37 11.04
N THR A 140 9.94 1.50 10.66
CA THR A 140 10.27 2.20 9.42
C THR A 140 10.56 3.68 9.68
N PRO A 141 11.76 4.18 9.42
CA PRO A 141 12.00 5.61 9.40
C PRO A 141 11.23 6.23 8.23
N THR A 142 10.72 7.45 8.39
CA THR A 142 10.05 8.16 7.30
C THR A 142 10.97 9.17 6.65
N VAL A 143 10.66 9.58 5.42
CA VAL A 143 11.43 10.62 4.70
C VAL A 143 11.35 11.99 5.40
N HIS A 144 10.36 12.19 6.28
CA HIS A 144 10.15 13.40 7.05
C HIS A 144 10.78 13.36 8.45
N GLY A 145 11.47 12.27 8.80
CA GLY A 145 12.19 12.10 10.05
C GLY A 145 11.36 11.55 11.22
N ASN A 146 10.14 11.11 10.98
CA ASN A 146 9.34 10.37 11.95
C ASN A 146 9.68 8.88 11.93
N LEU A 147 9.16 8.12 12.90
CA LEU A 147 9.26 6.67 12.92
C LEU A 147 7.86 6.05 12.90
N LEU A 148 7.65 5.09 12.00
CA LEU A 148 6.44 4.28 11.91
C LEU A 148 6.67 2.91 12.53
N VAL A 149 5.75 2.47 13.38
CA VAL A 149 5.70 1.12 13.92
C VAL A 149 4.36 0.50 13.55
N GLY A 150 4.37 -0.61 12.86
CA GLY A 150 3.19 -1.26 12.30
C GLY A 150 3.50 -1.96 10.97
N PRO A 151 2.47 -2.41 10.23
CA PRO A 151 1.05 -2.38 10.58
C PRO A 151 0.61 -3.53 11.48
N THR A 152 -0.57 -3.39 12.07
CA THR A 152 -1.38 -4.55 12.43
C THR A 152 -1.95 -5.22 11.16
N ALA A 153 -2.61 -6.37 11.28
CA ALA A 153 -3.19 -7.06 10.12
C ALA A 153 -4.51 -7.73 10.54
N VAL A 154 -5.62 -7.02 10.34
CA VAL A 154 -6.96 -7.46 10.74
C VAL A 154 -7.88 -7.44 9.54
N ASP A 155 -8.48 -8.59 9.21
CA ASP A 155 -9.50 -8.67 8.19
C ASP A 155 -10.78 -8.02 8.70
N ILE A 156 -11.40 -7.17 7.89
CA ILE A 156 -12.61 -6.42 8.22
C ILE A 156 -13.63 -6.59 7.09
N GLU A 157 -14.91 -6.41 7.42
CA GLU A 157 -15.99 -6.46 6.42
C GLU A 157 -16.24 -5.09 5.76
N ASP A 158 -16.04 -4.02 6.52
CA ASP A 158 -16.27 -2.67 6.06
C ASP A 158 -15.09 -2.17 5.23
N LYS A 159 -15.31 -1.98 3.92
CA LYS A 159 -14.30 -1.45 2.99
C LYS A 159 -13.87 -0.01 3.31
N GLU A 160 -14.69 0.74 4.05
CA GLU A 160 -14.41 2.10 4.51
C GLU A 160 -13.82 2.16 5.93
N GLY A 161 -13.60 1.02 6.57
CA GLY A 161 -13.14 0.90 7.96
C GLY A 161 -11.69 1.33 8.17
N THR A 162 -11.39 2.62 7.99
CA THR A 162 -10.03 3.21 8.13
C THR A 162 -9.73 3.77 9.53
N ASN A 163 -10.68 3.68 10.46
CA ASN A 163 -10.52 4.13 11.84
C ASN A 163 -9.46 3.32 12.61
N THR A 164 -8.78 3.97 13.55
CA THR A 164 -7.94 3.28 14.53
C THR A 164 -8.79 2.70 15.66
N THR A 165 -8.30 1.62 16.26
CA THR A 165 -8.97 0.93 17.38
C THR A 165 -8.07 0.92 18.62
N LYS A 166 -8.68 0.63 19.76
CA LYS A 166 -7.91 0.50 21.02
C LYS A 166 -7.06 -0.77 21.05
N GLU A 167 -7.50 -1.79 20.35
CA GLU A 167 -6.86 -3.10 20.24
C GLU A 167 -5.67 -3.10 19.28
N GLY A 168 -5.72 -2.26 18.22
CA GLY A 168 -4.65 -2.08 17.23
C GLY A 168 -3.54 -1.20 17.73
#